data_b3b1d4fe7d5e17e1139852d7b049e4af
#
_entry.id   b3b1d4fe7d5e17e1139852d7b049e4af
#
_cell.length_a   1.000
_cell.length_b   1.000
_cell.length_c   1.000
_cell.angle_alpha   90.00
_cell.angle_beta   90.00
_cell.angle_gamma   90.00
#
_symmetry.space_group_name_H-M   'P 1'
#
loop_
_entity.id
_entity.type
_entity.pdbx_description
1 polymer ?
#
loop_
_entity_poly.entity_id
_entity_poly.type
_entity_poly.pdbx_seq_one_letter_code
_entity_poly.pdbx_strand_id
1 'polypeptide(L)'
;MSNVIVLSEDAAEDIDKAVKYYDELSAGLGIEFISTLDIYFSKIAAVPTASAIRYDNVRVKFIDSFPFTIHFTIAPDNLIIILRVFNTHQQPFW
;
A
#
# COMPACT_ATOMS: atom_id res chain seq x y z
N MET A 1 -16.68 -13.25 -2.99
CA MET A 1 -16.88 -11.80 -3.03
C MET A 1 -15.56 -11.10 -2.83
N SER A 2 -15.36 -10.02 -3.58
CA SER A 2 -14.14 -9.21 -3.42
C SER A 2 -14.18 -8.43 -2.11
N ASN A 3 -13.03 -8.26 -1.50
CA ASN A 3 -12.89 -7.39 -0.33
C ASN A 3 -12.86 -5.93 -0.76
N VAL A 4 -13.33 -5.04 0.12
CA VAL A 4 -13.34 -3.60 -0.13
C VAL A 4 -12.08 -2.98 0.48
N ILE A 5 -11.37 -2.20 -0.31
CA ILE A 5 -10.15 -1.49 0.12
C ILE A 5 -10.53 -0.10 0.61
N VAL A 6 -10.07 0.24 1.81
CA VAL A 6 -10.22 1.58 2.40
C VAL A 6 -8.85 2.09 2.81
N LEU A 7 -8.56 3.35 2.49
CA LEU A 7 -7.31 3.99 2.89
C LEU A 7 -7.48 4.74 4.20
N SER A 8 -6.55 4.55 5.14
CA SER A 8 -6.46 5.42 6.30
C SER A 8 -5.95 6.81 5.89
N GLU A 9 -6.09 7.80 6.77
CA GLU A 9 -5.54 9.13 6.52
C GLU A 9 -4.02 9.08 6.32
N ASP A 10 -3.33 8.28 7.13
CA ASP A 10 -1.88 8.13 7.03
C ASP A 10 -1.46 7.51 5.69
N ALA A 11 -2.20 6.50 5.23
CA ALA A 11 -1.93 5.88 3.93
C ALA A 11 -2.16 6.87 2.79
N ALA A 12 -3.24 7.66 2.86
CA ALA A 12 -3.51 8.68 1.85
C ALA A 12 -2.40 9.74 1.80
N GLU A 13 -1.91 10.19 2.95
CA GLU A 13 -0.78 11.12 3.02
C GLU A 13 0.50 10.51 2.46
N ASP A 14 0.78 9.25 2.80
CA ASP A 14 1.95 8.55 2.28
C ASP A 14 1.94 8.53 0.75
N ILE A 15 0.78 8.24 0.16
CA ILE A 15 0.60 8.19 -1.28
C ILE A 15 0.80 9.57 -1.90
N ASP A 16 0.21 10.61 -1.33
CA ASP A 16 0.36 11.98 -1.82
C ASP A 16 1.82 12.43 -1.84
N LYS A 17 2.55 12.14 -0.78
CA LYS A 17 3.97 12.47 -0.69
C LYS A 17 4.79 11.73 -1.75
N ALA A 18 4.50 10.45 -1.94
CA ALA A 18 5.20 9.63 -2.92
C ALA A 18 4.92 10.13 -4.35
N VAL A 19 3.68 10.46 -4.67
CA VAL A 19 3.30 10.98 -5.98
C VAL A 19 4.05 12.27 -6.30
N LYS A 20 4.08 13.21 -5.35
CA LYS A 20 4.80 14.47 -5.52
C LYS A 20 6.28 14.26 -5.74
N TYR A 21 6.88 13.37 -4.94
CA TYR A 21 8.30 13.04 -5.07
C TYR A 21 8.62 12.49 -6.45
N TYR A 22 7.83 11.53 -6.93
CA TYR A 22 8.08 10.90 -8.23
C TYR A 22 7.82 11.84 -9.40
N ASP A 23 6.80 12.69 -9.32
CA ASP A 23 6.53 13.68 -10.37
C ASP A 23 7.65 14.74 -10.46
N GLU A 24 8.29 15.07 -9.34
CA GLU A 24 9.45 15.96 -9.35
C GLU A 24 10.67 15.31 -10.01
N LEU A 25 10.80 13.98 -9.88
CA LEU A 25 11.87 13.24 -10.54
C LEU A 25 11.66 13.14 -12.04
N SER A 26 10.43 12.86 -12.47
CA SER A 26 10.10 12.69 -13.88
C SER A 26 8.60 12.87 -14.08
N ALA A 27 8.20 13.70 -15.03
CA ALA A 27 6.80 13.92 -15.34
C ALA A 27 6.10 12.60 -15.68
N GLY A 28 4.95 12.34 -15.04
CA GLY A 28 4.17 11.13 -15.24
C GLY A 28 4.56 9.95 -14.36
N LEU A 29 5.67 10.03 -13.63
CA LEU A 29 6.11 8.94 -12.77
C LEU A 29 5.18 8.74 -11.57
N GLY A 30 4.57 9.81 -11.08
CA GLY A 30 3.57 9.72 -10.01
C GLY A 30 2.33 8.94 -10.41
N ILE A 31 1.87 9.13 -11.65
CA ILE A 31 0.74 8.37 -12.21
C ILE A 31 1.11 6.89 -12.33
N GLU A 32 2.32 6.61 -12.74
CA GLU A 32 2.83 5.25 -12.84
C GLU A 32 2.86 4.56 -11.47
N PHE A 33 3.27 5.29 -10.43
CA PHE A 33 3.24 4.80 -9.05
C PHE A 33 1.81 4.45 -8.61
N ILE A 34 0.85 5.35 -8.87
CA ILE A 34 -0.57 5.11 -8.53
C ILE A 34 -1.11 3.89 -9.27
N SER A 35 -0.81 3.76 -10.57
CA SER A 35 -1.25 2.60 -11.35
C SER A 35 -0.71 1.29 -10.78
N THR A 36 0.54 1.31 -10.31
CA THR A 36 1.16 0.16 -9.66
C THR A 36 0.46 -0.16 -8.36
N LEU A 37 0.15 0.85 -7.54
CA LEU A 37 -0.59 0.65 -6.29
C LEU A 37 -1.96 0.01 -6.54
N ASP A 38 -2.68 0.47 -7.56
CA ASP A 38 -3.99 -0.07 -7.92
C ASP A 38 -3.92 -1.56 -8.23
N ILE A 39 -2.87 -1.98 -8.95
CA ILE A 39 -2.66 -3.39 -9.26
C ILE A 39 -2.45 -4.18 -7.96
N TYR A 40 -1.62 -3.69 -7.06
CA TYR A 40 -1.36 -4.37 -5.79
C TYR A 40 -2.58 -4.37 -4.87
N PHE A 41 -3.35 -3.30 -4.83
CA PHE A 41 -4.61 -3.26 -4.07
C PHE A 41 -5.58 -4.31 -4.58
N SER A 42 -5.68 -4.49 -5.90
CA SER A 42 -6.52 -5.54 -6.48
C SER A 42 -6.06 -6.94 -6.08
N LYS A 43 -4.76 -7.17 -6.06
CA LYS A 43 -4.19 -8.46 -5.60
C LYS A 43 -4.50 -8.71 -4.13
N ILE A 44 -4.35 -7.69 -3.29
CA ILE A 44 -4.67 -7.78 -1.86
C ILE A 44 -6.16 -8.07 -1.67
N ALA A 45 -7.02 -7.37 -2.41
CA ALA A 45 -8.47 -7.58 -2.31
C ALA A 45 -8.88 -8.98 -2.73
N ALA A 46 -8.18 -9.56 -3.71
CA ALA A 46 -8.49 -10.91 -4.20
C ALA A 46 -8.10 -11.98 -3.19
N VAL A 47 -6.89 -11.91 -2.61
CA VAL A 47 -6.38 -12.89 -1.65
C VAL A 47 -5.62 -12.18 -0.53
N PRO A 48 -6.32 -11.54 0.42
CA PRO A 48 -5.63 -10.75 1.46
C PRO A 48 -4.73 -11.59 2.37
N THR A 49 -5.04 -12.87 2.54
CA THR A 49 -4.25 -13.77 3.38
C THR A 49 -2.96 -14.27 2.71
N ALA A 50 -2.75 -13.93 1.44
CA ALA A 50 -1.50 -14.27 0.76
C ALA A 50 -0.29 -13.50 1.33
N SER A 51 -0.52 -12.34 1.95
CA SER A 51 0.53 -11.59 2.63
C SER A 51 0.63 -12.00 4.09
N ALA A 52 1.84 -12.21 4.59
CA ALA A 52 2.05 -12.67 5.96
C ALA A 52 1.83 -11.53 6.97
N ILE A 53 1.38 -11.91 8.17
CA ILE A 53 1.31 -10.99 9.31
C ILE A 53 2.75 -10.72 9.76
N ARG A 54 3.11 -9.45 9.89
CA ARG A 54 4.46 -9.03 10.31
C ARG A 54 4.50 -8.48 11.72
N TYR A 55 3.43 -7.81 12.16
CA TYR A 55 3.31 -7.26 13.51
C TYR A 55 1.83 -6.97 13.79
N ASP A 56 1.40 -7.12 15.03
CA ASP A 56 0.06 -6.67 15.52
C ASP A 56 -1.12 -6.94 14.58
N ASN A 57 -1.24 -8.08 13.97
CA ASN A 57 -2.26 -8.38 12.97
C ASN A 57 -2.13 -7.59 11.66
N VAL A 58 -1.02 -6.89 11.47
CA VAL A 58 -0.75 -6.14 10.24
C VAL A 58 -0.01 -7.02 9.25
N ARG A 59 -0.54 -7.08 8.05
CA ARG A 59 0.07 -7.79 6.92
C ARG A 59 0.83 -6.79 6.07
N VAL A 60 1.92 -7.23 5.46
CA VAL A 60 2.79 -6.36 4.66
C VAL A 60 2.98 -6.98 3.28
N LYS A 61 2.66 -6.20 2.25
CA LYS A 61 2.86 -6.57 0.86
C LYS A 61 3.96 -5.70 0.28
N PHE A 62 5.00 -6.34 -0.27
CA PHE A 62 6.11 -5.64 -0.90
C PHE A 62 5.77 -5.30 -2.35
N ILE A 63 6.14 -4.10 -2.79
CA ILE A 63 6.00 -3.68 -4.18
C ILE A 63 7.34 -3.90 -4.88
N ASP A 64 7.33 -4.57 -6.04
CA ASP A 64 8.56 -4.91 -6.74
C ASP A 64 9.18 -3.73 -7.49
N SER A 65 8.36 -2.90 -8.13
CA SER A 65 8.84 -1.84 -9.03
C SER A 65 9.14 -0.50 -8.34
N PHE A 66 8.73 -0.33 -7.10
CA PHE A 66 8.99 0.85 -6.29
C PHE A 66 9.41 0.43 -4.89
N PRO A 67 10.26 1.18 -4.20
CA PRO A 67 10.76 0.80 -2.86
C PRO A 67 9.73 1.09 -1.78
N PHE A 68 8.57 0.47 -1.85
CA PHE A 68 7.47 0.68 -0.90
C PHE A 68 6.88 -0.64 -0.44
N THR A 69 6.31 -0.61 0.77
CA THR A 69 5.51 -1.71 1.31
C THR A 69 4.11 -1.19 1.64
N ILE A 70 3.12 -2.05 1.42
CA ILE A 70 1.73 -1.75 1.75
C ILE A 70 1.40 -2.49 3.05
N HIS A 71 1.03 -1.75 4.07
CA HIS A 71 0.66 -2.28 5.39
C HIS A 71 -0.84 -2.24 5.53
N PHE A 72 -1.46 -3.39 5.80
CA PHE A 72 -2.91 -3.47 5.86
C PHE A 72 -3.37 -4.46 6.92
N THR A 73 -4.62 -4.31 7.33
CA THR A 73 -5.29 -5.25 8.22
C THR A 73 -6.62 -5.68 7.61
N ILE A 74 -7.02 -6.90 7.93
CA ILE A 74 -8.31 -7.44 7.47
C ILE A 74 -9.31 -7.20 8.60
N ALA A 75 -10.35 -6.42 8.31
CA ALA A 75 -11.41 -6.11 9.24
C ALA A 75 -12.66 -6.95 8.90
N PRO A 76 -13.68 -7.00 9.78
CA PRO A 76 -14.94 -7.69 9.49
C PRO A 76 -15.60 -7.17 8.22
N ASP A 77 -16.52 -7.96 7.67
CA ASP A 77 -17.35 -7.59 6.50
C ASP A 77 -16.56 -7.37 5.22
N ASN A 78 -15.50 -8.15 5.02
CA ASN A 78 -14.67 -8.08 3.81
C ASN A 78 -13.99 -6.72 3.63
N LEU A 79 -13.69 -6.04 4.72
CA LEU A 79 -13.05 -4.74 4.70
C LEU A 79 -11.56 -4.89 4.90
N ILE A 80 -10.78 -4.28 4.02
CA ILE A 80 -9.32 -4.22 4.13
C ILE A 80 -8.93 -2.77 4.32
N ILE A 81 -8.26 -2.49 5.43
CA ILE A 81 -7.83 -1.14 5.76
C ILE A 81 -6.34 -1.02 5.45
N ILE A 82 -5.99 -0.15 4.51
CA ILE A 82 -4.60 0.18 4.21
C ILE A 82 -4.14 1.20 5.24
N LEU A 83 -3.22 0.79 6.10
CA LEU A 83 -2.73 1.61 7.20
C LEU A 83 -1.59 2.53 6.80
N ARG A 84 -0.66 2.04 6.00
CA ARG A 84 0.50 2.78 5.54
C ARG A 84 0.94 2.32 4.15
N VAL A 85 1.51 3.24 3.40
CA VAL A 85 2.29 2.93 2.19
C VAL A 85 3.69 3.45 2.49
N PHE A 86 4.56 2.55 2.97
CA PHE A 86 5.81 2.90 3.61
C PHE A 86 6.99 2.78 2.65
N ASN A 87 7.83 3.83 2.60
CA ASN A 87 9.05 3.85 1.79
C ASN A 87 10.13 2.99 2.47
N THR A 88 10.62 1.95 1.79
CA THR A 88 11.60 1.02 2.35
C THR A 88 12.99 1.61 2.50
N HIS A 89 13.25 2.80 1.94
CA HIS A 89 14.52 3.51 2.17
C HIS A 89 14.56 4.19 3.53
N GLN A 90 13.40 4.34 4.19
CA GLN A 90 13.33 4.85 5.54
C GLN A 90 13.60 3.73 6.55
N GLN A 91 13.95 4.11 7.79
CA GLN A 91 14.14 3.15 8.85
C GLN A 91 12.83 2.39 9.12
N PRO A 92 12.80 1.07 9.01
CA PRO A 92 11.59 0.31 9.33
C PRO A 92 11.20 0.48 10.79
N PHE A 93 9.91 0.62 11.02
CA PHE A 93 9.38 0.70 12.39
C PHE A 93 8.75 -0.63 12.84
N TRP A 94 8.74 -1.61 11.99
CA TRP A 94 8.15 -2.93 12.28
C TRP A 94 9.16 -4.04 12.47
#